data_d3be4314792e37fe13548a473ac4ac47
#
_entry.id   d3be4314792e37fe13548a473ac4ac47
#
_cell.length_a   1.000
_cell.length_b   1.000
_cell.length_c   1.000
_cell.angle_alpha   90.00
_cell.angle_beta   90.00
_cell.angle_gamma   90.00
#
_symmetry.space_group_name_H-M   'P 1'
#
loop_
_entity.id
_entity.type
_entity.pdbx_description
1 polymer ?
#
loop_
_entity_poly.entity_id
_entity_poly.type
_entity_poly.pdbx_seq_one_letter_code
_entity_poly.pdbx_strand_id
1 'polypeptide(L)'
;MKNITPLDDFPIHQTSETLSVPSTTDRNFYDRYWFNGFSKEKDFLFEIGVGVYPNRHIIDGHFSISFKGKQYSFHASKRLDSSRYPMVIGPISLEIPKPMEIIKFTLQDPEKRISCNLEFNNLTLPHIEPKSYLKEGTR
;
A
#
# COMPACT_ATOMS: atom_id res chain seq x y z
N MET A 1 -22.46 -0.60 -12.98
CA MET A 1 -21.51 -0.98 -11.91
C MET A 1 -20.11 -0.90 -12.50
N LYS A 2 -19.14 -0.30 -11.78
CA LYS A 2 -17.72 -0.37 -12.20
C LYS A 2 -17.28 -1.84 -12.08
N ASN A 3 -16.78 -2.41 -13.14
CA ASN A 3 -16.21 -3.75 -13.08
C ASN A 3 -14.81 -3.65 -12.46
N ILE A 4 -14.49 -4.53 -11.52
CA ILE A 4 -13.14 -4.70 -10.99
C ILE A 4 -12.28 -5.35 -12.07
N THR A 5 -11.09 -4.83 -12.27
CA THR A 5 -10.11 -5.29 -13.25
C THR A 5 -8.75 -5.52 -12.58
N PRO A 6 -7.83 -6.28 -13.17
CA PRO A 6 -6.47 -6.42 -12.64
C PRO A 6 -5.73 -5.10 -12.42
N LEU A 7 -6.10 -4.03 -13.12
CA LEU A 7 -5.50 -2.70 -12.94
C LEU A 7 -5.84 -2.07 -11.57
N ASP A 8 -6.96 -2.46 -10.96
CA ASP A 8 -7.40 -1.92 -9.68
C ASP A 8 -6.48 -2.33 -8.50
N ASP A 9 -5.60 -3.32 -8.68
CA ASP A 9 -4.54 -3.64 -7.71
C ASP A 9 -3.33 -2.68 -7.78
N PHE A 10 -3.19 -1.90 -8.85
CA PHE A 10 -2.07 -0.98 -9.00
C PHE A 10 -2.44 0.43 -8.54
N PRO A 11 -1.47 1.20 -7.96
CA PRO A 11 -1.75 2.56 -7.52
C PRO A 11 -2.03 3.47 -8.72
N ILE A 12 -2.86 4.51 -8.47
CA ILE A 12 -3.27 5.49 -9.48
C ILE A 12 -3.90 4.80 -10.72
N HIS A 13 -4.73 3.80 -10.47
CA HIS A 13 -5.40 3.01 -11.49
C HIS A 13 -6.49 3.77 -12.28
N GLN A 14 -6.78 5.02 -11.92
CA GLN A 14 -7.77 5.88 -12.61
C GLN A 14 -7.31 6.34 -13.98
N THR A 15 -6.03 6.21 -14.30
CA THR A 15 -5.43 6.57 -15.58
C THR A 15 -4.39 5.54 -16.00
N SER A 16 -4.19 5.38 -17.30
CA SER A 16 -3.11 4.56 -17.89
C SER A 16 -1.75 5.28 -17.91
N GLU A 17 -1.72 6.58 -17.58
CA GLU A 17 -0.50 7.37 -17.52
C GLU A 17 0.45 6.89 -16.41
N THR A 18 1.64 7.46 -16.34
CA THR A 18 2.61 7.16 -15.27
C THR A 18 2.11 7.59 -13.90
N LEU A 19 2.72 7.09 -12.82
CA LEU A 19 2.34 7.45 -11.45
C LEU A 19 2.34 8.96 -11.17
N SER A 20 3.17 9.72 -11.87
CA SER A 20 3.28 11.16 -11.70
C SER A 20 2.16 11.96 -12.39
N VAL A 21 1.28 11.31 -13.15
CA VAL A 21 0.20 11.95 -13.90
C VAL A 21 -1.15 11.37 -13.45
N PRO A 22 -1.68 11.81 -12.30
CA PRO A 22 -2.98 11.37 -11.81
C PRO A 22 -4.12 12.06 -12.57
N SER A 23 -5.33 11.51 -12.45
CA SER A 23 -6.55 12.05 -13.07
C SER A 23 -7.14 13.27 -12.35
N THR A 24 -6.42 13.88 -11.41
CA THR A 24 -6.88 15.00 -10.60
C THR A 24 -5.75 15.98 -10.28
N THR A 25 -6.08 17.26 -10.14
CA THR A 25 -5.15 18.31 -9.71
C THR A 25 -5.18 18.58 -8.21
N ASP A 26 -6.00 17.85 -7.44
CA ASP A 26 -6.03 17.98 -5.99
C ASP A 26 -4.65 17.64 -5.40
N ARG A 27 -4.05 18.62 -4.73
CA ARG A 27 -2.73 18.47 -4.11
C ARG A 27 -2.69 17.38 -3.04
N ASN A 28 -3.82 17.11 -2.41
CA ASN A 28 -3.93 16.13 -1.34
C ASN A 28 -4.39 14.76 -1.84
N PHE A 29 -4.59 14.60 -3.13
CA PHE A 29 -4.91 13.31 -3.71
C PHE A 29 -3.82 12.29 -3.39
N TYR A 30 -4.23 11.13 -2.92
CA TYR A 30 -3.35 9.98 -2.68
C TYR A 30 -4.09 8.68 -2.98
N ASP A 31 -3.30 7.66 -3.23
CA ASP A 31 -3.73 6.27 -3.29
C ASP A 31 -2.87 5.45 -2.35
N ARG A 32 -3.40 4.39 -1.73
CA ARG A 32 -2.65 3.64 -0.74
C ARG A 32 -3.01 2.17 -0.70
N TYR A 33 -2.03 1.38 -0.32
CA TYR A 33 -2.24 0.04 0.21
C TYR A 33 -2.25 0.07 1.72
N TRP A 34 -3.08 -0.76 2.30
CA TRP A 34 -3.10 -1.01 3.71
C TRP A 34 -3.41 -2.47 4.00
N PHE A 35 -2.49 -3.14 4.69
CA PHE A 35 -2.61 -4.52 5.07
C PHE A 35 -2.41 -4.64 6.57
N ASN A 36 -3.13 -5.56 7.19
CA ASN A 36 -2.89 -5.98 8.55
C ASN A 36 -3.11 -7.49 8.68
N GLY A 37 -2.53 -8.07 9.70
CA GLY A 37 -2.68 -9.48 9.97
C GLY A 37 -2.20 -9.82 11.37
N PHE A 38 -2.62 -10.98 11.83
CA PHE A 38 -2.25 -11.53 13.12
C PHE A 38 -2.10 -13.06 13.03
N SER A 39 -1.29 -13.63 13.92
CA SER A 39 -1.17 -15.07 14.05
C SER A 39 -2.45 -15.69 14.61
N LYS A 40 -2.66 -16.98 14.37
CA LYS A 40 -3.77 -17.73 14.96
C LYS A 40 -3.68 -17.74 16.48
N GLU A 41 -2.48 -17.83 17.02
CA GLU A 41 -2.15 -17.84 18.44
C GLU A 41 -2.24 -16.44 19.07
N LYS A 42 -2.44 -15.39 18.25
CA LYS A 42 -2.52 -13.98 18.67
C LYS A 42 -1.25 -13.48 19.40
N ASP A 43 -0.11 -14.05 19.08
CA ASP A 43 1.18 -13.67 19.65
C ASP A 43 1.86 -12.52 18.91
N PHE A 44 1.42 -12.22 17.68
CA PHE A 44 1.80 -11.02 16.96
C PHE A 44 0.65 -10.41 16.12
N LEU A 45 0.74 -9.11 15.94
CA LEU A 45 -0.06 -8.31 15.03
C LEU A 45 0.90 -7.49 14.17
N PHE A 46 0.66 -7.39 12.87
CA PHE A 46 1.40 -6.47 12.00
C PHE A 46 0.47 -5.57 11.18
N GLU A 47 1.03 -4.46 10.75
CA GLU A 47 0.40 -3.47 9.87
C GLU A 47 1.40 -2.98 8.83
N ILE A 48 0.95 -2.82 7.60
CA ILE A 48 1.71 -2.30 6.47
C ILE A 48 0.90 -1.22 5.78
N GLY A 49 1.54 -0.10 5.47
CA GLY A 49 0.99 0.92 4.60
C GLY A 49 1.99 1.33 3.52
N VAL A 50 1.49 1.55 2.32
CA VAL A 50 2.25 2.18 1.23
C VAL A 50 1.37 3.26 0.62
N GLY A 51 1.82 4.52 0.69
CA GLY A 51 1.10 5.69 0.20
C GLY A 51 1.78 6.32 -1.02
N VAL A 52 1.00 6.58 -2.06
CA VAL A 52 1.44 7.25 -3.29
C VAL A 52 0.75 8.61 -3.40
N TYR A 53 1.51 9.68 -3.41
CA TYR A 53 1.05 11.07 -3.42
C TYR A 53 1.56 11.78 -4.67
N PRO A 54 0.91 11.58 -5.84
CA PRO A 54 1.47 12.00 -7.13
C PRO A 54 1.63 13.53 -7.24
N ASN A 55 0.65 14.31 -6.80
CA ASN A 55 0.71 15.78 -6.85
C ASN A 55 1.63 16.41 -5.79
N ARG A 56 2.24 15.58 -4.91
CA ARG A 56 3.31 15.96 -3.98
C ARG A 56 4.66 15.37 -4.38
N HIS A 57 4.69 14.51 -5.40
CA HIS A 57 5.88 13.78 -5.85
C HIS A 57 6.53 12.93 -4.75
N ILE A 58 5.72 12.30 -3.90
CA ILE A 58 6.17 11.48 -2.77
C ILE A 58 5.54 10.09 -2.85
N ILE A 59 6.32 9.10 -2.46
CA ILE A 59 5.84 7.76 -2.07
C ILE A 59 6.43 7.45 -0.69
N ASP A 60 5.62 6.90 0.21
CA ASP A 60 6.07 6.45 1.52
C ASP A 60 5.62 5.02 1.82
N GLY A 61 6.26 4.42 2.80
CA GLY A 61 5.91 3.09 3.27
C GLY A 61 6.22 2.94 4.75
N HIS A 62 5.40 2.16 5.43
CA HIS A 62 5.66 1.76 6.81
C HIS A 62 5.36 0.28 7.03
N PHE A 63 6.00 -0.25 8.04
CA PHE A 63 5.74 -1.56 8.61
C PHE A 63 5.78 -1.45 10.13
N SER A 64 4.80 -2.01 10.79
CA SER A 64 4.77 -2.12 12.25
C SER A 64 4.39 -3.54 12.65
N ILE A 65 5.05 -4.05 13.69
CA ILE A 65 4.73 -5.33 14.28
C ILE A 65 4.73 -5.22 15.80
N SER A 66 3.68 -5.75 16.43
CA SER A 66 3.60 -5.95 17.88
C SER A 66 3.83 -7.43 18.17
N PHE A 67 4.84 -7.72 18.99
CA PHE A 67 5.24 -9.07 19.35
C PHE A 67 5.76 -9.11 20.78
N LYS A 68 5.24 -10.03 21.59
CA LYS A 68 5.64 -10.21 23.01
C LYS A 68 5.64 -8.90 23.81
N GLY A 69 4.59 -8.08 23.66
CA GLY A 69 4.44 -6.81 24.37
C GLY A 69 5.36 -5.68 23.91
N LYS A 70 6.09 -5.85 22.81
CA LYS A 70 6.93 -4.82 22.18
C LYS A 70 6.42 -4.50 20.79
N GLN A 71 6.53 -3.24 20.42
CA GLN A 71 6.25 -2.77 19.06
C GLN A 71 7.55 -2.38 18.37
N TYR A 72 7.68 -2.81 17.12
CA TYR A 72 8.75 -2.42 16.21
C TYR A 72 8.12 -1.75 15.01
N SER A 73 8.60 -0.55 14.67
CA SER A 73 8.08 0.22 13.56
C SER A 73 9.21 0.67 12.63
N PHE A 74 8.92 0.62 11.35
CA PHE A 74 9.80 1.06 10.30
C PHE A 74 9.05 2.01 9.37
N HIS A 75 9.69 3.11 8.97
CA HIS A 75 9.14 4.11 8.04
C HIS A 75 10.21 4.48 7.03
N ALA A 76 9.81 4.62 5.77
CA ALA A 76 10.64 5.14 4.71
C ALA A 76 9.82 6.02 3.77
N SER A 77 10.47 7.00 3.16
CA SER A 77 9.88 7.81 2.08
C SER A 77 10.93 8.16 1.05
N LYS A 78 10.49 8.37 -0.18
CA LYS A 78 11.34 8.87 -1.27
C LYS A 78 10.53 9.75 -2.22
N ARG A 79 11.24 10.42 -3.13
CA ARG A 79 10.61 11.08 -4.27
C ARG A 79 9.94 10.00 -5.14
N LEU A 80 8.69 10.28 -5.54
CA LEU A 80 7.96 9.43 -6.46
C LEU A 80 8.66 9.45 -7.83
N ASP A 81 8.94 8.27 -8.35
CA ASP A 81 9.32 8.07 -9.74
C ASP A 81 8.06 7.83 -10.62
N SER A 82 8.25 7.62 -11.91
CA SER A 82 7.15 7.38 -12.83
C SER A 82 6.74 5.90 -12.92
N SER A 83 7.52 4.99 -12.34
CA SER A 83 7.25 3.56 -12.44
C SER A 83 6.14 3.14 -11.48
N ARG A 84 5.13 2.46 -12.02
CA ARG A 84 4.05 1.88 -11.23
C ARG A 84 4.46 0.60 -10.51
N TYR A 85 5.49 -0.06 -11.02
CA TYR A 85 5.89 -1.38 -10.58
C TYR A 85 7.35 -1.69 -10.95
N PRO A 86 8.13 -2.35 -10.10
CA PRO A 86 7.85 -2.61 -8.68
C PRO A 86 7.92 -1.34 -7.82
N MET A 87 7.17 -1.31 -6.72
CA MET A 87 7.23 -0.21 -5.75
C MET A 87 8.31 -0.49 -4.72
N VAL A 88 9.43 0.21 -4.83
CA VAL A 88 10.55 0.09 -3.89
C VAL A 88 10.76 1.40 -3.14
N ILE A 89 10.75 1.35 -1.81
CA ILE A 89 10.85 2.52 -0.92
C ILE A 89 11.89 2.21 0.16
N GLY A 90 13.16 2.56 -0.12
CA GLY A 90 14.27 2.12 0.73
C GLY A 90 14.31 0.59 0.83
N PRO A 91 14.30 0.00 2.04
CA PRO A 91 14.31 -1.44 2.22
C PRO A 91 12.94 -2.13 2.05
N ILE A 92 11.88 -1.36 1.76
CA ILE A 92 10.54 -1.90 1.49
C ILE A 92 10.38 -2.15 0.00
N SER A 93 9.83 -3.31 -0.36
CA SER A 93 9.33 -3.62 -1.70
C SER A 93 7.91 -4.16 -1.64
N LEU A 94 7.04 -3.63 -2.49
CA LEU A 94 5.71 -4.17 -2.73
C LEU A 94 5.62 -4.66 -4.18
N GLU A 95 5.21 -5.90 -4.34
CA GLU A 95 5.09 -6.56 -5.64
C GLU A 95 3.69 -7.16 -5.81
N ILE A 96 3.22 -7.19 -7.05
CA ILE A 96 1.93 -7.75 -7.44
C ILE A 96 2.17 -8.84 -8.51
N PRO A 97 2.64 -10.03 -8.10
CA PRO A 97 2.95 -11.11 -9.04
C PRO A 97 1.73 -11.59 -9.83
N LYS A 98 0.56 -11.55 -9.19
CA LYS A 98 -0.69 -11.95 -9.82
C LYS A 98 -1.81 -11.02 -9.34
N PRO A 99 -2.18 -10.03 -10.16
CA PRO A 99 -3.22 -9.07 -9.80
C PRO A 99 -4.53 -9.75 -9.38
N MET A 100 -5.18 -9.23 -8.34
CA MET A 100 -6.38 -9.77 -7.69
C MET A 100 -6.18 -11.09 -6.93
N GLU A 101 -5.00 -11.67 -6.94
CA GLU A 101 -4.76 -12.97 -6.31
C GLU A 101 -3.58 -12.93 -5.34
N ILE A 102 -2.43 -12.36 -5.74
CA ILE A 102 -1.20 -12.42 -4.95
C ILE A 102 -0.52 -11.06 -4.89
N ILE A 103 -0.29 -10.59 -3.66
CA ILE A 103 0.54 -9.40 -3.38
C ILE A 103 1.67 -9.83 -2.44
N LYS A 104 2.89 -9.37 -2.72
CA LYS A 104 4.08 -9.62 -1.90
C LYS A 104 4.60 -8.34 -1.29
N PHE A 105 4.93 -8.42 -0.01
CA PHE A 105 5.60 -7.36 0.73
C PHE A 105 6.91 -7.89 1.30
N THR A 106 7.99 -7.16 1.05
CA THR A 106 9.32 -7.49 1.57
C THR A 106 9.89 -6.29 2.31
N LEU A 107 10.44 -6.50 3.48
CA LEU A 107 11.25 -5.54 4.23
C LEU A 107 12.61 -6.18 4.53
N GLN A 108 13.68 -5.49 4.14
CA GLN A 108 15.06 -5.93 4.37
C GLN A 108 15.87 -4.75 4.93
N ASP A 109 15.93 -4.63 6.26
CA ASP A 109 16.73 -3.62 6.96
C ASP A 109 17.82 -4.30 7.80
N PRO A 110 19.03 -4.52 7.23
CA PRO A 110 20.13 -5.16 7.94
C PRO A 110 20.66 -4.31 9.09
N GLU A 111 20.55 -2.98 9.02
CA GLU A 111 21.03 -2.09 10.09
C GLU A 111 20.17 -2.24 11.35
N LYS A 112 18.87 -2.30 11.20
CA LYS A 112 17.92 -2.52 12.30
C LYS A 112 17.67 -3.99 12.61
N ARG A 113 18.30 -4.92 11.85
CA ARG A 113 18.10 -6.37 11.97
C ARG A 113 16.65 -6.80 11.86
N ILE A 114 15.89 -6.12 11.00
CA ILE A 114 14.50 -6.46 10.71
C ILE A 114 14.43 -6.99 9.29
N SER A 115 13.85 -8.16 9.14
CA SER A 115 13.47 -8.71 7.84
C SER A 115 12.09 -9.29 7.88
N CYS A 116 11.33 -9.11 6.80
CA CYS A 116 9.99 -9.62 6.66
C CYS A 116 9.76 -9.98 5.20
N ASN A 117 9.10 -11.11 4.97
CA ASN A 117 8.66 -11.53 3.65
C ASN A 117 7.25 -12.10 3.80
N LEU A 118 6.27 -11.37 3.31
CA LEU A 118 4.85 -11.70 3.42
C LEU A 118 4.25 -11.87 2.04
N GLU A 119 3.43 -12.89 1.90
CA GLU A 119 2.62 -13.13 0.71
C GLU A 119 1.15 -13.15 1.11
N PHE A 120 0.39 -12.24 0.50
CA PHE A 120 -1.06 -12.15 0.68
C PHE A 120 -1.73 -12.89 -0.48
N ASN A 121 -2.45 -13.95 -0.14
CA ASN A 121 -3.23 -14.73 -1.10
C ASN A 121 -4.72 -14.45 -0.87
N ASN A 122 -5.39 -13.90 -1.87
CA ASN A 122 -6.82 -13.60 -1.78
C ASN A 122 -7.63 -14.89 -1.74
N LEU A 123 -8.50 -15.01 -0.74
CA LEU A 123 -9.37 -16.16 -0.54
C LEU A 123 -10.77 -15.96 -1.16
N THR A 124 -11.11 -14.71 -1.50
CA THR A 124 -12.42 -14.33 -2.03
C THR A 124 -12.27 -13.35 -3.18
N LEU A 125 -13.34 -13.14 -3.92
CA LEU A 125 -13.37 -12.06 -4.90
C LEU A 125 -13.24 -10.70 -4.21
N PRO A 126 -12.55 -9.74 -4.82
CA PRO A 126 -12.40 -8.40 -4.26
C PRO A 126 -13.76 -7.68 -4.19
N HIS A 127 -13.91 -6.82 -3.18
CA HIS A 127 -15.09 -6.01 -2.97
C HIS A 127 -14.77 -4.53 -3.20
N ILE A 128 -15.63 -3.84 -3.96
CA ILE A 128 -15.51 -2.39 -4.14
C ILE A 128 -16.15 -1.69 -2.93
N GLU A 129 -15.35 -0.91 -2.22
CA GLU A 129 -15.87 -0.01 -1.19
C GLU A 129 -16.82 1.02 -1.79
N PRO A 130 -17.99 1.26 -1.19
CA PRO A 130 -18.90 2.29 -1.66
C PRO A 130 -18.26 3.68 -1.52
N LYS A 131 -18.48 4.54 -2.51
CA LYS A 131 -18.01 5.92 -2.44
C LYS A 131 -18.65 6.65 -1.28
N SER A 132 -17.86 7.31 -0.45
CA SER A 132 -18.34 8.27 0.54
C SER A 132 -18.35 9.69 -0.06
N TYR A 133 -19.38 10.46 0.25
CA TYR A 133 -19.51 11.85 -0.16
C TYR A 133 -19.59 12.72 1.08
N LEU A 134 -18.80 13.79 1.13
CA LEU A 134 -18.99 14.83 2.14
C LEU A 134 -20.32 15.52 1.85
N LYS A 135 -21.21 15.59 2.85
CA LYS A 135 -22.40 16.43 2.75
C LYS A 135 -21.97 17.90 2.74
N GLU A 136 -22.51 18.69 1.81
CA GLU A 136 -22.35 20.15 1.84
C GLU A 136 -22.70 20.69 3.23
N GLY A 137 -21.78 21.44 3.84
CA GLY A 137 -21.98 22.05 5.16
C GLY A 137 -21.29 21.35 6.36
N THR A 138 -20.66 20.21 6.18
CA THR A 138 -19.79 19.61 7.20
C THR A 138 -18.35 20.04 6.98
N ARG A 139 -17.96 21.20 7.50
CA ARG A 139 -16.58 21.61 7.73
C ARG A 139 -16.26 21.47 9.21
#